data_04f76b261c22aaa543061236dfbcccc3
#
_entry.id   04f76b261c22aaa543061236dfbcccc3
#
_cell.length_a   1.000
_cell.length_b   1.000
_cell.length_c   1.000
_cell.angle_alpha   90.00
_cell.angle_beta   90.00
_cell.angle_gamma   90.00
#
_symmetry.space_group_name_H-M   'P 1'
#
loop_
_entity.id
_entity.type
_entity.pdbx_description
1 polymer ?
#
loop_
_entity_poly.entity_id
_entity_poly.type
_entity_poly.pdbx_seq_one_letter_code
_entity_poly.pdbx_strand_id
1 'polypeptide(L)'
;MLRRTWTRVMLLAGAGAISGLARAGKMKRQKPKVIAHRGASGYLPEHTEGAKVLAIAQGADLVEQDVVLTKDLVPIVCHDVTLDETTDVATRFPELARADGRWYAADLLWEQVQRLQVVERRHHDTGKPFFSERFPGGFGQRLMRLVDEIALVRGVNQTRSQNVGWHVECKQPAWHEKHLGVRIEQIVYDLLQQQKVGNGSEVCYLQCFESDSLQRLRAEGKNAYPLVYLIGGKPEGLLPRTELSLESRIALWTAWIEKHAAFADGIGPPLDLLVERSGQGEIASSGLVEAAEATGKFLHPYTVRADSLPKWSESLEDLPGWLIERLTVDGFFTDFPDLSRRAIDAF
;
A
#
# COMPACT_ATOMS: atom_id res chain seq x y z
N MET A 1 38.81 -15.39 -5.41
CA MET A 1 39.23 -15.30 -4.01
C MET A 1 39.76 -13.91 -3.73
N LEU A 2 38.96 -13.04 -3.13
CA LEU A 2 39.42 -11.79 -2.53
C LEU A 2 38.45 -11.47 -1.39
N ARG A 3 38.90 -11.80 -0.17
CA ARG A 3 38.22 -11.41 1.06
C ARG A 3 38.50 -9.92 1.30
N ARG A 4 37.43 -9.11 1.34
CA ARG A 4 37.54 -7.72 1.84
C ARG A 4 37.21 -7.71 3.33
N THR A 5 38.25 -7.42 4.12
CA THR A 5 38.21 -7.14 5.54
C THR A 5 37.60 -5.76 5.78
N TRP A 6 36.56 -5.69 6.59
CA TRP A 6 35.99 -4.44 7.07
C TRP A 6 36.71 -3.98 8.33
N THR A 7 37.36 -2.83 8.24
CA THR A 7 38.04 -2.16 9.38
C THR A 7 36.97 -1.39 10.17
N ARG A 8 36.75 -1.81 11.43
CA ARG A 8 35.89 -1.07 12.37
C ARG A 8 36.65 0.17 12.87
N VAL A 9 36.12 1.34 12.61
CA VAL A 9 36.54 2.59 13.28
C VAL A 9 35.67 2.74 14.53
N MET A 10 36.31 2.60 15.70
CA MET A 10 35.71 2.97 16.99
C MET A 10 35.86 4.47 17.19
N LEU A 11 34.76 5.20 17.26
CA LEU A 11 34.73 6.56 17.81
C LEU A 11 34.26 6.49 19.25
N LEU A 12 35.13 6.78 20.18
CA LEU A 12 34.86 7.03 21.59
C LEU A 12 34.22 8.42 21.73
N ALA A 13 33.04 8.51 22.24
CA ALA A 13 32.44 9.77 22.69
C ALA A 13 31.77 9.58 24.04
N GLY A 14 32.04 10.52 24.89
CA GLY A 14 31.90 10.70 26.31
C GLY A 14 30.64 10.23 27.01
N ALA A 15 30.86 9.72 28.22
CA ALA A 15 29.85 9.35 29.18
C ALA A 15 29.21 10.60 29.81
N GLY A 16 27.90 10.78 29.48
CA GLY A 16 27.00 11.63 30.24
C GLY A 16 25.95 10.75 30.88
N ALA A 17 25.97 10.67 32.21
CA ALA A 17 25.01 9.91 33.01
C ALA A 17 23.60 10.50 32.88
N ILE A 18 22.67 9.74 32.33
CA ILE A 18 21.23 9.95 32.48
C ILE A 18 20.68 8.71 33.16
N SER A 19 20.25 8.94 34.40
CA SER A 19 19.65 7.98 35.32
C SER A 19 18.32 7.44 34.81
N GLY A 20 18.22 6.10 34.80
CA GLY A 20 17.08 5.32 35.21
C GLY A 20 15.69 5.63 34.68
N LEU A 21 15.40 5.20 33.42
CA LEU A 21 14.07 4.68 33.07
C LEU A 21 14.26 3.19 32.81
N ALA A 22 13.64 2.38 33.67
CA ALA A 22 13.66 0.92 33.55
C ALA A 22 13.20 0.53 32.15
N ARG A 23 14.11 -0.08 31.40
CA ARG A 23 13.87 -0.64 30.09
C ARG A 23 12.95 -1.84 30.30
N ALA A 24 11.62 -1.61 30.18
CA ALA A 24 10.66 -2.71 30.01
C ALA A 24 11.21 -3.63 28.93
N GLY A 25 11.29 -4.92 29.24
CA GLY A 25 11.93 -5.90 28.34
C GLY A 25 11.38 -5.74 26.94
N LYS A 26 12.25 -5.58 25.93
CA LYS A 26 11.87 -5.54 24.52
C LYS A 26 11.13 -6.83 24.22
N MET A 27 9.79 -6.77 24.18
CA MET A 27 9.01 -7.80 23.55
C MET A 27 9.59 -7.97 22.14
N LYS A 28 9.87 -9.20 21.72
CA LYS A 28 10.39 -9.50 20.40
C LYS A 28 9.37 -8.95 19.39
N ARG A 29 9.68 -7.83 18.77
CA ARG A 29 8.78 -7.17 17.81
C ARG A 29 8.54 -8.14 16.65
N GLN A 30 7.32 -8.27 16.19
CA GLN A 30 7.03 -9.11 15.03
C GLN A 30 7.76 -8.53 13.82
N LYS A 31 8.23 -9.42 12.92
CA LYS A 31 8.80 -8.99 11.64
C LYS A 31 7.75 -8.22 10.86
N PRO A 32 8.12 -7.10 10.17
CA PRO A 32 7.18 -6.34 9.39
C PRO A 32 6.61 -7.17 8.24
N LYS A 33 5.37 -6.87 7.84
CA LYS A 33 4.68 -7.54 6.74
C LYS A 33 5.16 -7.01 5.40
N VAL A 34 5.40 -7.91 4.44
CA VAL A 34 5.57 -7.58 3.02
C VAL A 34 4.19 -7.47 2.39
N ILE A 35 3.78 -6.25 2.00
CA ILE A 35 2.50 -5.98 1.32
C ILE A 35 2.80 -5.76 -0.17
N ALA A 36 2.42 -6.72 -1.01
CA ALA A 36 2.69 -6.65 -2.45
C ALA A 36 1.74 -5.65 -3.12
N HIS A 37 2.26 -4.44 -3.40
CA HIS A 37 1.54 -3.33 -4.00
C HIS A 37 1.09 -3.69 -5.41
N ARG A 38 -0.22 -3.89 -5.60
CA ARG A 38 -0.84 -4.36 -6.85
C ARG A 38 -0.29 -5.71 -7.35
N GLY A 39 0.25 -6.53 -6.43
CA GLY A 39 1.02 -7.74 -6.71
C GLY A 39 2.51 -7.48 -6.84
N ALA A 40 3.24 -8.31 -7.60
CA ALA A 40 4.65 -8.08 -7.94
C ALA A 40 4.75 -7.10 -9.13
N SER A 41 4.21 -5.88 -8.92
CA SER A 41 4.04 -4.86 -9.98
C SER A 41 5.37 -4.27 -10.46
N GLY A 42 6.47 -4.49 -9.76
CA GLY A 42 7.82 -4.21 -10.22
C GLY A 42 8.28 -5.11 -11.38
N TYR A 43 7.62 -6.25 -11.61
CA TYR A 43 7.99 -7.26 -12.61
C TYR A 43 6.92 -7.50 -13.68
N LEU A 44 5.65 -7.39 -13.32
CA LEU A 44 4.51 -7.68 -14.17
C LEU A 44 3.49 -6.54 -14.14
N PRO A 45 2.63 -6.40 -15.14
CA PRO A 45 1.57 -5.41 -15.12
C PRO A 45 0.71 -5.55 -13.86
N GLU A 46 0.42 -4.41 -13.26
CA GLU A 46 -0.30 -4.30 -11.99
C GLU A 46 -1.65 -5.03 -11.99
N HIS A 47 -2.06 -5.55 -10.85
CA HIS A 47 -3.35 -6.20 -10.59
C HIS A 47 -3.68 -7.39 -11.49
N THR A 48 -2.71 -7.96 -12.19
CA THR A 48 -2.92 -9.17 -12.99
C THR A 48 -2.79 -10.44 -12.14
N GLU A 49 -3.42 -11.53 -12.58
CA GLU A 49 -3.28 -12.85 -11.97
C GLU A 49 -1.80 -13.24 -11.83
N GLY A 50 -1.01 -13.02 -12.90
CA GLY A 50 0.43 -13.30 -12.88
C GLY A 50 1.17 -12.51 -11.81
N ALA A 51 0.88 -11.20 -11.66
CA ALA A 51 1.50 -10.35 -10.65
C ALA A 51 1.16 -10.80 -9.23
N LYS A 52 -0.08 -11.24 -8.97
CA LYS A 52 -0.51 -11.74 -7.65
C LYS A 52 0.15 -13.08 -7.31
N VAL A 53 0.14 -14.04 -8.24
CA VAL A 53 0.77 -15.34 -8.05
C VAL A 53 2.28 -15.22 -7.86
N LEU A 54 2.94 -14.36 -8.64
CA LEU A 54 4.36 -14.08 -8.47
C LEU A 54 4.67 -13.47 -7.10
N ALA A 55 3.87 -12.49 -6.64
CA ALA A 55 4.04 -11.88 -5.33
C ALA A 55 3.95 -12.92 -4.19
N ILE A 56 2.96 -13.82 -4.26
CA ILE A 56 2.82 -14.92 -3.29
C ILE A 56 4.04 -15.85 -3.35
N ALA A 57 4.53 -16.19 -4.54
CA ALA A 57 5.71 -17.03 -4.72
C ALA A 57 6.99 -16.36 -4.18
N GLN A 58 7.08 -15.04 -4.25
CA GLN A 58 8.17 -14.21 -3.72
C GLN A 58 8.09 -13.97 -2.20
N GLY A 59 7.07 -14.50 -1.52
CA GLY A 59 6.97 -14.44 -0.06
C GLY A 59 6.26 -13.20 0.47
N ALA A 60 5.33 -12.61 -0.28
CA ALA A 60 4.43 -11.60 0.25
C ALA A 60 3.60 -12.17 1.41
N ASP A 61 3.37 -11.36 2.46
CA ASP A 61 2.45 -11.69 3.56
C ASP A 61 1.03 -11.27 3.21
N LEU A 62 0.90 -10.21 2.43
CA LEU A 62 -0.37 -9.66 1.95
C LEU A 62 -0.24 -9.29 0.48
N VAL A 63 -1.32 -9.49 -0.29
CA VAL A 63 -1.48 -8.92 -1.62
C VAL A 63 -2.48 -7.79 -1.55
N GLU A 64 -2.21 -6.69 -2.25
CA GLU A 64 -3.09 -5.54 -2.31
C GLU A 64 -4.09 -5.64 -3.46
N GLN A 65 -5.28 -5.11 -3.23
CA GLN A 65 -6.34 -4.92 -4.21
C GLN A 65 -6.82 -3.47 -4.19
N ASP A 66 -6.69 -2.78 -5.31
CA ASP A 66 -7.41 -1.53 -5.57
C ASP A 66 -8.77 -1.86 -6.20
N VAL A 67 -9.86 -1.38 -5.64
CA VAL A 67 -11.19 -1.77 -6.09
C VAL A 67 -11.96 -0.56 -6.61
N VAL A 68 -12.51 -0.71 -7.82
CA VAL A 68 -13.48 0.20 -8.43
C VAL A 68 -14.72 -0.58 -8.87
N LEU A 69 -15.81 0.13 -9.21
CA LEU A 69 -17.06 -0.51 -9.64
C LEU A 69 -17.30 -0.32 -11.14
N THR A 70 -17.79 -1.38 -11.77
CA THR A 70 -18.37 -1.33 -13.11
C THR A 70 -19.76 -0.68 -13.10
N LYS A 71 -20.36 -0.45 -14.28
CA LYS A 71 -21.72 0.07 -14.45
C LYS A 71 -22.79 -0.78 -13.77
N ASP A 72 -22.61 -2.09 -13.76
CA ASP A 72 -23.48 -3.07 -13.10
C ASP A 72 -23.03 -3.39 -11.66
N LEU A 73 -22.24 -2.49 -11.06
CA LEU A 73 -21.79 -2.51 -9.67
C LEU A 73 -20.95 -3.74 -9.29
N VAL A 74 -20.27 -4.35 -10.24
CA VAL A 74 -19.34 -5.45 -9.99
C VAL A 74 -18.01 -4.87 -9.48
N PRO A 75 -17.52 -5.23 -8.28
CA PRO A 75 -16.21 -4.84 -7.81
C PRO A 75 -15.11 -5.51 -8.64
N ILE A 76 -14.33 -4.70 -9.35
CA ILE A 76 -13.17 -5.13 -10.14
C ILE A 76 -11.87 -4.61 -9.52
N VAL A 77 -10.78 -5.36 -9.71
CA VAL A 77 -9.48 -4.98 -9.20
C VAL A 77 -8.75 -4.14 -10.25
N CYS A 78 -8.72 -2.82 -10.02
CA CYS A 78 -8.12 -1.81 -10.88
C CYS A 78 -7.81 -0.56 -10.05
N HIS A 79 -6.64 0.04 -10.26
CA HIS A 79 -6.21 1.20 -9.45
C HIS A 79 -7.05 2.45 -9.72
N ASP A 80 -7.34 2.74 -10.97
CA ASP A 80 -8.02 3.98 -11.36
C ASP A 80 -9.49 3.72 -11.71
N VAL A 81 -10.33 4.73 -11.53
CA VAL A 81 -11.72 4.71 -12.03
C VAL A 81 -11.77 4.68 -13.55
N THR A 82 -10.65 4.99 -14.22
CA THR A 82 -10.45 4.92 -15.67
C THR A 82 -9.63 3.70 -16.07
N LEU A 83 -9.87 3.15 -17.26
CA LEU A 83 -9.28 1.90 -17.73
C LEU A 83 -8.21 2.09 -18.82
N ASP A 84 -8.09 3.28 -19.39
CA ASP A 84 -7.29 3.57 -20.58
C ASP A 84 -5.77 3.51 -20.35
N GLU A 85 -5.31 3.71 -19.11
CA GLU A 85 -3.88 3.66 -18.80
C GLU A 85 -3.33 2.23 -18.67
N THR A 86 -4.19 1.28 -18.31
CA THR A 86 -3.76 -0.09 -17.98
C THR A 86 -4.42 -1.17 -18.83
N THR A 87 -5.27 -0.80 -19.80
CA THR A 87 -5.96 -1.74 -20.68
C THR A 87 -6.00 -1.29 -22.14
N ASP A 88 -6.45 -2.19 -23.00
CA ASP A 88 -6.70 -1.94 -24.44
C ASP A 88 -8.11 -1.35 -24.71
N VAL A 89 -8.77 -0.75 -23.71
CA VAL A 89 -10.15 -0.26 -23.80
C VAL A 89 -10.37 0.74 -24.92
N ALA A 90 -9.44 1.65 -25.14
CA ALA A 90 -9.53 2.65 -26.21
C ALA A 90 -9.58 2.03 -27.61
N THR A 91 -8.97 0.86 -27.80
CA THR A 91 -9.02 0.10 -29.07
C THR A 91 -10.28 -0.74 -29.18
N ARG A 92 -10.75 -1.31 -28.05
CA ARG A 92 -11.90 -2.24 -28.06
C ARG A 92 -13.24 -1.56 -28.05
N PHE A 93 -13.34 -0.41 -27.37
CA PHE A 93 -14.57 0.33 -27.16
C PHE A 93 -14.35 1.84 -27.36
N PRO A 94 -13.84 2.27 -28.55
CA PRO A 94 -13.52 3.68 -28.80
C PRO A 94 -14.73 4.59 -28.62
N GLU A 95 -15.95 4.08 -28.87
CA GLU A 95 -17.22 4.82 -28.75
C GLU A 95 -17.64 5.11 -27.30
N LEU A 96 -17.02 4.47 -26.31
CA LEU A 96 -17.34 4.66 -24.88
C LEU A 96 -16.47 5.73 -24.21
N ALA A 97 -15.61 6.42 -24.95
CA ALA A 97 -14.87 7.56 -24.41
C ALA A 97 -15.82 8.68 -23.97
N ARG A 98 -15.61 9.22 -22.76
CA ARG A 98 -16.28 10.44 -22.33
C ARG A 98 -15.71 11.67 -23.06
N ALA A 99 -16.31 12.82 -22.85
CA ALA A 99 -15.88 14.08 -23.46
C ALA A 99 -14.44 14.51 -23.09
N ASP A 100 -13.93 14.01 -21.98
CA ASP A 100 -12.53 14.20 -21.53
C ASP A 100 -11.53 13.23 -22.17
N GLY A 101 -11.99 12.38 -23.08
CA GLY A 101 -11.17 11.39 -23.78
C GLY A 101 -10.80 10.17 -22.94
N ARG A 102 -11.43 9.96 -21.78
CA ARG A 102 -11.17 8.85 -20.85
C ARG A 102 -12.29 7.78 -20.89
N TRP A 103 -11.92 6.56 -20.52
CA TRP A 103 -12.83 5.40 -20.39
C TRP A 103 -12.99 5.01 -18.94
N TYR A 104 -14.18 5.16 -18.40
CA TYR A 104 -14.47 4.89 -17.01
C TYR A 104 -15.03 3.49 -16.78
N ALA A 105 -14.55 2.79 -15.76
CA ALA A 105 -15.08 1.48 -15.37
C ALA A 105 -16.61 1.51 -15.16
N ALA A 106 -17.12 2.61 -14.60
CA ALA A 106 -18.53 2.84 -14.34
C ALA A 106 -19.42 2.97 -15.59
N ASP A 107 -18.85 3.08 -16.77
CA ASP A 107 -19.60 3.13 -18.04
C ASP A 107 -19.70 1.75 -18.73
N LEU A 108 -18.87 0.79 -18.31
CA LEU A 108 -18.81 -0.55 -18.87
C LEU A 108 -19.46 -1.58 -17.95
N LEU A 109 -20.21 -2.52 -18.55
CA LEU A 109 -20.67 -3.72 -17.83
C LEU A 109 -19.50 -4.68 -17.61
N TRP A 110 -19.58 -5.53 -16.59
CA TRP A 110 -18.56 -6.57 -16.36
C TRP A 110 -18.34 -7.44 -17.61
N GLU A 111 -19.38 -7.77 -18.34
CA GLU A 111 -19.27 -8.52 -19.60
C GLU A 111 -18.33 -7.86 -20.62
N GLN A 112 -18.26 -6.53 -20.64
CA GLN A 112 -17.35 -5.76 -21.49
C GLN A 112 -15.95 -5.72 -20.89
N VAL A 113 -15.84 -5.44 -19.58
CA VAL A 113 -14.55 -5.33 -18.87
C VAL A 113 -13.74 -6.62 -18.92
N GLN A 114 -14.36 -7.79 -18.74
CA GLN A 114 -13.68 -9.09 -18.79
C GLN A 114 -13.05 -9.41 -20.16
N ARG A 115 -13.41 -8.66 -21.21
CA ARG A 115 -12.87 -8.83 -22.57
C ARG A 115 -11.61 -7.99 -22.79
N LEU A 116 -11.34 -7.02 -21.92
CA LEU A 116 -10.17 -6.15 -22.00
C LEU A 116 -8.88 -6.94 -21.72
N GLN A 117 -7.81 -6.57 -22.40
CA GLN A 117 -6.46 -7.03 -22.09
C GLN A 117 -5.75 -5.98 -21.22
N VAL A 118 -5.13 -6.44 -20.15
CA VAL A 118 -4.27 -5.60 -19.33
C VAL A 118 -2.95 -5.40 -20.07
N VAL A 119 -2.49 -4.16 -20.10
CA VAL A 119 -1.20 -3.74 -20.64
C VAL A 119 -0.36 -3.09 -19.55
N GLU A 120 0.92 -2.84 -19.84
CA GLU A 120 1.76 -2.02 -18.97
C GLU A 120 1.16 -0.62 -18.82
N ARG A 121 1.16 -0.08 -17.59
CA ARG A 121 0.65 1.28 -17.31
C ARG A 121 1.31 2.30 -18.22
N ARG A 122 0.49 3.19 -18.77
CA ARG A 122 0.92 4.23 -19.71
C ARG A 122 0.66 5.62 -19.13
N HIS A 123 1.51 6.55 -19.52
CA HIS A 123 1.23 7.97 -19.29
C HIS A 123 0.04 8.39 -20.18
N HIS A 124 -0.97 8.96 -19.56
CA HIS A 124 -2.16 9.42 -20.29
C HIS A 124 -1.83 10.36 -21.44
N ASP A 125 -0.99 11.37 -21.20
CA ASP A 125 -0.68 12.42 -22.17
C ASP A 125 0.17 11.94 -23.35
N THR A 126 1.06 10.96 -23.12
CA THR A 126 2.02 10.53 -24.13
C THR A 126 1.74 9.14 -24.68
N GLY A 127 0.89 8.36 -24.05
CA GLY A 127 0.64 6.95 -24.35
C GLY A 127 1.85 6.03 -24.15
N LYS A 128 2.98 6.57 -23.65
CA LYS A 128 4.21 5.78 -23.44
C LYS A 128 4.08 4.96 -22.15
N PRO A 129 4.54 3.71 -22.13
CA PRO A 129 4.57 2.92 -20.91
C PRO A 129 5.53 3.54 -19.88
N PHE A 130 5.20 3.42 -18.59
CA PHE A 130 6.08 3.82 -17.50
C PHE A 130 7.39 3.02 -17.51
N PHE A 131 7.30 1.74 -17.87
CA PHE A 131 8.44 0.82 -17.95
C PHE A 131 8.46 0.17 -19.33
N SER A 132 9.19 0.78 -20.26
CA SER A 132 9.23 0.33 -21.68
C SER A 132 9.99 -0.97 -21.90
N GLU A 133 10.87 -1.35 -20.99
CA GLU A 133 11.79 -2.47 -21.15
C GLU A 133 11.45 -3.73 -20.34
N ARG A 134 10.37 -3.68 -19.56
CA ARG A 134 9.92 -4.85 -18.81
C ARG A 134 8.77 -5.57 -19.53
N PHE A 135 8.20 -6.56 -18.89
CA PHE A 135 7.13 -7.38 -19.46
C PHE A 135 5.99 -6.50 -20.04
N PRO A 136 5.71 -6.60 -21.34
CA PRO A 136 4.84 -5.64 -22.03
C PRO A 136 3.33 -5.83 -21.71
N GLY A 137 2.93 -6.89 -21.04
CA GLY A 137 1.52 -7.24 -20.85
C GLY A 137 0.85 -7.78 -22.12
N GLY A 138 -0.46 -7.81 -22.13
CA GLY A 138 -1.24 -8.17 -23.30
C GLY A 138 -1.28 -9.67 -23.66
N PHE A 139 -0.54 -10.53 -22.98
CA PHE A 139 -0.51 -11.98 -23.24
C PHE A 139 -1.71 -12.71 -22.58
N GLY A 140 -2.93 -12.25 -22.88
CA GLY A 140 -4.14 -12.84 -22.31
C GLY A 140 -4.43 -12.44 -20.86
N GLN A 141 -3.65 -11.55 -20.26
CA GLN A 141 -3.91 -11.05 -18.90
C GLN A 141 -5.17 -10.20 -18.90
N ARG A 142 -5.99 -10.36 -17.85
CA ARG A 142 -7.31 -9.75 -17.73
C ARG A 142 -7.44 -9.05 -16.39
N LEU A 143 -8.37 -8.08 -16.35
CA LEU A 143 -8.87 -7.57 -15.08
C LEU A 143 -9.66 -8.66 -14.36
N MET A 144 -9.50 -8.74 -13.05
CA MET A 144 -10.24 -9.68 -12.20
C MET A 144 -11.36 -8.96 -11.44
N ARG A 145 -12.45 -9.69 -11.16
CA ARG A 145 -13.37 -9.27 -10.09
C ARG A 145 -12.69 -9.53 -8.74
N LEU A 146 -13.04 -8.75 -7.75
CA LEU A 146 -12.53 -8.96 -6.39
C LEU A 146 -12.81 -10.41 -5.90
N VAL A 147 -13.98 -10.96 -6.22
CA VAL A 147 -14.35 -12.33 -5.85
C VAL A 147 -13.45 -13.39 -6.51
N ASP A 148 -13.04 -13.16 -7.75
CA ASP A 148 -12.15 -14.09 -8.48
C ASP A 148 -10.72 -14.03 -7.91
N GLU A 149 -10.24 -12.85 -7.53
CA GLU A 149 -8.94 -12.72 -6.88
C GLU A 149 -8.92 -13.35 -5.47
N ILE A 150 -10.01 -13.21 -4.70
CA ILE A 150 -10.14 -13.92 -3.42
C ILE A 150 -10.01 -15.43 -3.62
N ALA A 151 -10.70 -15.98 -4.62
CA ALA A 151 -10.62 -17.41 -4.95
C ALA A 151 -9.22 -17.83 -5.40
N LEU A 152 -8.56 -17.01 -6.21
CA LEU A 152 -7.17 -17.23 -6.67
C LEU A 152 -6.21 -17.32 -5.47
N VAL A 153 -6.21 -16.33 -4.59
CA VAL A 153 -5.31 -16.28 -3.42
C VAL A 153 -5.55 -17.48 -2.51
N ARG A 154 -6.81 -17.83 -2.25
CA ARG A 154 -7.15 -19.03 -1.46
C ARG A 154 -6.66 -20.33 -2.11
N GLY A 155 -6.83 -20.46 -3.43
CA GLY A 155 -6.35 -21.62 -4.18
C GLY A 155 -4.83 -21.77 -4.08
N VAL A 156 -4.08 -20.67 -4.23
CA VAL A 156 -2.62 -20.66 -4.09
C VAL A 156 -2.21 -20.96 -2.65
N ASN A 157 -2.85 -20.35 -1.67
CA ASN A 157 -2.60 -20.60 -0.23
C ASN A 157 -2.77 -22.09 0.10
N GLN A 158 -3.88 -22.70 -0.34
CA GLN A 158 -4.14 -24.12 -0.12
C GLN A 158 -3.05 -25.00 -0.76
N THR A 159 -2.69 -24.73 -2.01
CA THR A 159 -1.71 -25.52 -2.76
C THR A 159 -0.31 -25.42 -2.15
N ARG A 160 0.06 -24.27 -1.63
CA ARG A 160 1.39 -23.98 -1.10
C ARG A 160 1.48 -24.08 0.43
N SER A 161 0.38 -24.42 1.12
CA SER A 161 0.29 -24.39 2.59
C SER A 161 0.74 -23.04 3.18
N GLN A 162 0.29 -21.95 2.59
CA GLN A 162 0.57 -20.56 2.98
C GLN A 162 -0.70 -19.90 3.51
N ASN A 163 -0.54 -18.72 4.10
CA ASN A 163 -1.65 -17.89 4.60
C ASN A 163 -1.43 -16.43 4.23
N VAL A 164 -1.32 -16.17 2.92
CA VAL A 164 -1.24 -14.81 2.40
C VAL A 164 -2.60 -14.16 2.50
N GLY A 165 -2.65 -12.96 3.07
CA GLY A 165 -3.88 -12.19 3.27
C GLY A 165 -4.11 -11.13 2.21
N TRP A 166 -5.08 -10.25 2.47
CA TRP A 166 -5.53 -9.20 1.58
C TRP A 166 -5.38 -7.82 2.21
N HIS A 167 -5.11 -6.82 1.37
CA HIS A 167 -5.10 -5.42 1.74
C HIS A 167 -5.93 -4.63 0.73
N VAL A 168 -7.24 -4.49 0.99
CA VAL A 168 -8.24 -4.04 0.01
C VAL A 168 -8.45 -2.53 0.12
N GLU A 169 -8.22 -1.79 -0.96
CA GLU A 169 -8.50 -0.36 -1.05
C GLU A 169 -9.81 -0.08 -1.77
N CYS A 170 -10.68 0.71 -1.17
CA CYS A 170 -11.82 1.32 -1.84
C CYS A 170 -11.37 2.60 -2.53
N LYS A 171 -11.28 2.57 -3.85
CA LYS A 171 -10.83 3.74 -4.64
C LYS A 171 -11.95 4.77 -4.77
N GLN A 172 -11.62 6.02 -4.49
CA GLN A 172 -12.46 7.19 -4.73
C GLN A 172 -13.96 7.01 -4.36
N PRO A 173 -14.31 6.72 -3.09
CA PRO A 173 -15.68 6.52 -2.66
C PRO A 173 -16.63 7.66 -3.04
N ALA A 174 -16.23 8.92 -2.83
CA ALA A 174 -17.05 10.08 -3.18
C ALA A 174 -17.32 10.17 -4.70
N TRP A 175 -16.36 9.74 -5.52
CA TRP A 175 -16.55 9.66 -6.96
C TRP A 175 -17.62 8.62 -7.32
N HIS A 176 -17.57 7.42 -6.72
CA HIS A 176 -18.54 6.36 -6.94
C HIS A 176 -19.95 6.78 -6.46
N GLU A 177 -20.05 7.40 -5.30
CA GLU A 177 -21.31 7.92 -4.77
C GLU A 177 -21.92 8.96 -5.71
N LYS A 178 -21.09 9.88 -6.23
CA LYS A 178 -21.53 10.91 -7.19
C LYS A 178 -21.99 10.33 -8.54
N HIS A 179 -21.29 9.33 -9.08
CA HIS A 179 -21.52 8.87 -10.46
C HIS A 179 -22.38 7.62 -10.57
N LEU A 180 -22.38 6.76 -9.54
CA LEU A 180 -23.17 5.53 -9.51
C LEU A 180 -24.28 5.54 -8.45
N GLY A 181 -24.31 6.55 -7.57
CA GLY A 181 -25.29 6.65 -6.50
C GLY A 181 -25.13 5.60 -5.39
N VAL A 182 -23.95 4.98 -5.27
CA VAL A 182 -23.69 3.90 -4.33
C VAL A 182 -22.40 4.13 -3.55
N ARG A 183 -22.33 3.58 -2.35
CA ARG A 183 -21.15 3.60 -1.50
C ARG A 183 -20.30 2.34 -1.79
N ILE A 184 -19.17 2.52 -2.45
CA ILE A 184 -18.26 1.42 -2.80
C ILE A 184 -17.75 0.69 -1.56
N GLU A 185 -17.43 1.40 -0.48
CA GLU A 185 -16.95 0.81 0.76
C GLU A 185 -17.96 -0.17 1.37
N GLN A 186 -19.25 0.11 1.22
CA GLN A 186 -20.33 -0.78 1.66
C GLN A 186 -20.37 -2.06 0.82
N ILE A 187 -20.33 -1.90 -0.51
CA ILE A 187 -20.38 -3.03 -1.46
C ILE A 187 -19.17 -3.94 -1.25
N VAL A 188 -17.97 -3.37 -1.11
CA VAL A 188 -16.74 -4.13 -0.87
C VAL A 188 -16.81 -4.85 0.48
N TYR A 189 -17.20 -4.16 1.55
CA TYR A 189 -17.35 -4.75 2.87
C TYR A 189 -18.30 -5.94 2.87
N ASP A 190 -19.49 -5.78 2.27
CA ASP A 190 -20.51 -6.82 2.21
C ASP A 190 -20.05 -8.02 1.37
N LEU A 191 -19.33 -7.78 0.25
CA LEU A 191 -18.74 -8.85 -0.55
C LEU A 191 -17.69 -9.64 0.26
N LEU A 192 -16.80 -8.96 0.97
CA LEU A 192 -15.80 -9.62 1.82
C LEU A 192 -16.47 -10.46 2.92
N GLN A 193 -17.54 -9.95 3.54
CA GLN A 193 -18.34 -10.69 4.54
C GLN A 193 -19.03 -11.91 3.91
N GLN A 194 -19.64 -11.74 2.76
CA GLN A 194 -20.31 -12.84 2.02
C GLN A 194 -19.30 -13.95 1.66
N GLN A 195 -18.10 -13.56 1.26
CA GLN A 195 -17.00 -14.47 0.96
C GLN A 195 -16.30 -15.00 2.22
N LYS A 196 -16.69 -14.54 3.43
CA LYS A 196 -16.08 -14.93 4.72
C LYS A 196 -14.57 -14.68 4.75
N VAL A 197 -14.10 -13.62 4.09
CA VAL A 197 -12.70 -13.20 4.13
C VAL A 197 -12.36 -12.74 5.55
N GLY A 198 -11.16 -13.07 6.02
CA GLY A 198 -10.72 -12.72 7.38
C GLY A 198 -11.18 -13.69 8.46
N ASN A 199 -11.86 -14.79 8.11
CA ASN A 199 -12.27 -15.80 9.07
C ASN A 199 -11.13 -16.80 9.36
N GLY A 200 -11.06 -17.26 10.59
CA GLY A 200 -10.02 -18.21 11.02
C GLY A 200 -8.65 -17.55 11.05
N SER A 201 -7.70 -18.09 10.29
CA SER A 201 -6.33 -17.55 10.18
C SER A 201 -6.14 -16.52 9.05
N GLU A 202 -7.16 -16.28 8.25
CA GLU A 202 -7.08 -15.30 7.17
C GLU A 202 -6.95 -13.88 7.73
N VAL A 203 -6.12 -13.05 7.09
CA VAL A 203 -5.92 -11.64 7.44
C VAL A 203 -6.40 -10.77 6.29
N CYS A 204 -7.22 -9.78 6.60
CA CYS A 204 -7.70 -8.80 5.63
C CYS A 204 -7.73 -7.41 6.27
N TYR A 205 -7.15 -6.44 5.57
CA TYR A 205 -7.24 -5.02 5.91
C TYR A 205 -8.11 -4.30 4.89
N LEU A 206 -8.84 -3.29 5.34
CA LEU A 206 -9.61 -2.41 4.47
C LEU A 206 -9.04 -1.00 4.56
N GLN A 207 -8.65 -0.42 3.42
CA GLN A 207 -7.98 0.86 3.37
C GLN A 207 -8.68 1.87 2.46
N CYS A 208 -8.48 3.14 2.71
CA CYS A 208 -8.96 4.23 1.86
C CYS A 208 -8.23 5.54 2.16
N PHE A 209 -8.08 6.39 1.13
CA PHE A 209 -7.61 7.77 1.27
C PHE A 209 -8.71 8.72 1.77
N GLU A 210 -9.96 8.40 1.52
CA GLU A 210 -11.10 9.23 1.94
C GLU A 210 -11.57 8.79 3.34
N SER A 211 -11.24 9.58 4.35
CA SER A 211 -11.55 9.28 5.76
C SER A 211 -13.04 9.07 6.02
N ASP A 212 -13.90 9.82 5.32
CA ASP A 212 -15.35 9.77 5.52
C ASP A 212 -15.93 8.39 5.25
N SER A 213 -15.41 7.66 4.25
CA SER A 213 -15.86 6.31 3.92
C SER A 213 -15.54 5.32 5.05
N LEU A 214 -14.33 5.40 5.63
CA LEU A 214 -13.92 4.57 6.76
C LEU A 214 -14.66 4.94 8.05
N GLN A 215 -14.89 6.24 8.28
CA GLN A 215 -15.68 6.72 9.42
C GLN A 215 -17.12 6.21 9.36
N ARG A 216 -17.75 6.21 8.17
CA ARG A 216 -19.10 5.64 7.97
C ARG A 216 -19.14 4.15 8.33
N LEU A 217 -18.18 3.35 7.85
CA LEU A 217 -18.09 1.93 8.21
C LEU A 217 -17.98 1.76 9.74
N ARG A 218 -17.13 2.53 10.39
CA ARG A 218 -16.95 2.45 11.85
C ARG A 218 -18.22 2.86 12.61
N ALA A 219 -18.88 3.93 12.18
CA ALA A 219 -20.12 4.42 12.80
C ALA A 219 -21.28 3.42 12.65
N GLU A 220 -21.28 2.63 11.58
CA GLU A 220 -22.25 1.55 11.33
C GLU A 220 -21.90 0.23 12.05
N GLY A 221 -20.87 0.23 12.91
CA GLY A 221 -20.47 -0.97 13.66
C GLY A 221 -19.76 -2.03 12.80
N LYS A 222 -19.26 -1.68 11.61
CA LYS A 222 -18.57 -2.58 10.70
C LYS A 222 -17.10 -2.74 11.11
N ASN A 223 -16.85 -3.65 12.05
CA ASN A 223 -15.56 -3.84 12.71
C ASN A 223 -14.89 -5.19 12.37
N ALA A 224 -15.33 -5.89 11.32
CA ALA A 224 -14.76 -7.18 10.97
C ALA A 224 -13.32 -7.10 10.43
N TYR A 225 -12.95 -5.94 9.88
CA TYR A 225 -11.63 -5.71 9.31
C TYR A 225 -10.95 -4.52 9.98
N PRO A 226 -9.63 -4.61 10.28
CA PRO A 226 -8.84 -3.44 10.61
C PRO A 226 -8.92 -2.40 9.49
N LEU A 227 -9.21 -1.15 9.85
CA LEU A 227 -9.30 -0.03 8.92
C LEU A 227 -7.97 0.71 8.86
N VAL A 228 -7.46 0.95 7.66
CA VAL A 228 -6.21 1.68 7.41
C VAL A 228 -6.51 2.99 6.70
N TYR A 229 -6.19 4.09 7.36
CA TYR A 229 -6.34 5.41 6.76
C TYR A 229 -5.08 5.77 5.97
N LEU A 230 -5.22 5.91 4.65
CA LEU A 230 -4.13 6.31 3.77
C LEU A 230 -4.00 7.85 3.77
N ILE A 231 -2.79 8.33 4.02
CA ILE A 231 -2.49 9.77 3.98
C ILE A 231 -1.93 10.10 2.59
N GLY A 232 -2.62 10.96 1.82
CA GLY A 232 -2.24 11.29 0.44
C GLY A 232 -1.03 12.23 0.31
N GLY A 233 -0.57 12.79 1.41
CA GLY A 233 0.53 13.74 1.43
C GLY A 233 0.72 14.33 2.81
N LYS A 234 1.56 15.37 2.93
CA LYS A 234 1.79 16.02 4.22
C LYS A 234 0.54 16.79 4.64
N PRO A 235 -0.07 16.45 5.80
CA PRO A 235 -1.24 17.17 6.28
C PRO A 235 -0.94 18.66 6.52
N GLU A 236 -1.92 19.49 6.25
CA GLU A 236 -1.82 20.92 6.51
C GLU A 236 -1.54 21.19 8.01
N GLY A 237 -0.62 22.09 8.30
CA GLY A 237 -0.18 22.36 9.67
C GLY A 237 0.95 21.47 10.20
N LEU A 238 1.28 20.37 9.52
CA LEU A 238 2.44 19.51 9.82
C LEU A 238 3.60 19.81 8.84
N LEU A 239 3.97 21.09 8.68
CA LEU A 239 5.09 21.48 7.82
C LEU A 239 6.42 20.89 8.32
N PRO A 240 7.43 20.71 7.41
CA PRO A 240 8.77 20.32 7.81
C PRO A 240 9.27 21.31 8.88
N ARG A 241 9.48 20.79 10.08
CA ARG A 241 9.98 21.58 11.20
C ARG A 241 11.21 20.90 11.77
N THR A 242 12.22 20.77 10.89
CA THR A 242 13.54 20.26 11.31
C THR A 242 14.14 21.04 12.50
N GLU A 243 13.62 22.25 12.74
CA GLU A 243 13.96 23.12 13.87
C GLU A 243 13.34 22.64 15.20
N LEU A 244 12.29 21.80 15.14
CA LEU A 244 11.64 21.27 16.35
C LEU A 244 12.37 20.05 16.88
N SER A 245 12.38 19.89 18.21
CA SER A 245 12.83 18.66 18.84
C SER A 245 11.97 17.45 18.38
N LEU A 246 12.51 16.24 18.45
CA LEU A 246 11.76 15.02 18.15
C LEU A 246 10.49 14.91 19.02
N GLU A 247 10.56 15.23 20.28
CA GLU A 247 9.41 15.25 21.20
C GLU A 247 8.29 16.16 20.70
N SER A 248 8.63 17.35 20.22
CA SER A 248 7.66 18.29 19.68
C SER A 248 7.02 17.77 18.38
N ARG A 249 7.78 17.11 17.54
CA ARG A 249 7.27 16.46 16.31
C ARG A 249 6.33 15.30 16.65
N ILE A 250 6.70 14.46 17.61
CA ILE A 250 5.84 13.38 18.11
C ILE A 250 4.52 13.95 18.64
N ALA A 251 4.57 15.01 19.46
CA ALA A 251 3.36 15.61 20.02
C ALA A 251 2.41 16.15 18.91
N LEU A 252 2.97 16.79 17.87
CA LEU A 252 2.19 17.26 16.73
C LEU A 252 1.52 16.13 15.96
N TRP A 253 2.25 15.05 15.67
CA TRP A 253 1.69 13.87 14.99
C TRP A 253 0.65 13.15 15.88
N THR A 254 0.90 13.03 17.18
CA THR A 254 -0.05 12.45 18.13
C THR A 254 -1.38 13.22 18.10
N ALA A 255 -1.33 14.54 18.22
CA ALA A 255 -2.53 15.38 18.17
C ALA A 255 -3.26 15.26 16.82
N TRP A 256 -2.51 15.16 15.73
CA TRP A 256 -3.09 14.96 14.41
C TRP A 256 -3.78 13.59 14.27
N ILE A 257 -3.14 12.51 14.74
CA ILE A 257 -3.69 11.15 14.73
C ILE A 257 -4.98 11.08 15.54
N GLU A 258 -4.96 11.62 16.77
CA GLU A 258 -6.12 11.64 17.64
C GLU A 258 -7.31 12.40 17.04
N LYS A 259 -7.04 13.47 16.33
CA LYS A 259 -8.06 14.29 15.69
C LYS A 259 -8.59 13.72 14.38
N HIS A 260 -7.70 13.18 13.52
CA HIS A 260 -8.02 12.87 12.12
C HIS A 260 -8.02 11.38 11.79
N ALA A 261 -7.47 10.52 12.64
CA ALA A 261 -7.33 9.09 12.40
C ALA A 261 -7.82 8.22 13.57
N ALA A 262 -8.59 8.78 14.51
CA ALA A 262 -9.09 8.05 15.68
C ALA A 262 -9.92 6.81 15.30
N PHE A 263 -10.64 6.87 14.19
CA PHE A 263 -11.49 5.78 13.65
C PHE A 263 -10.68 4.61 13.06
N ALA A 264 -9.43 4.84 12.64
CA ALA A 264 -8.60 3.85 11.98
C ALA A 264 -7.84 2.99 13.01
N ASP A 265 -7.51 1.76 12.63
CA ASP A 265 -6.64 0.88 13.42
C ASP A 265 -5.17 1.07 13.02
N GLY A 266 -4.93 1.47 11.77
CA GLY A 266 -3.61 1.76 11.23
C GLY A 266 -3.60 2.96 10.29
N ILE A 267 -2.39 3.40 9.96
CA ILE A 267 -2.13 4.52 9.06
C ILE A 267 -1.19 4.05 7.94
N GLY A 268 -1.51 4.43 6.70
CA GLY A 268 -0.67 4.23 5.54
C GLY A 268 -0.13 5.57 5.03
N PRO A 269 1.05 6.01 5.47
CA PRO A 269 1.69 7.24 4.99
C PRO A 269 2.56 6.97 3.76
N PRO A 270 2.77 7.97 2.88
CA PRO A 270 3.85 7.88 1.91
C PRO A 270 5.21 7.86 2.63
N LEU A 271 6.20 7.18 2.06
CA LEU A 271 7.53 7.02 2.64
C LEU A 271 8.20 8.34 3.03
N ASP A 272 7.98 9.40 2.24
CA ASP A 272 8.55 10.72 2.51
C ASP A 272 8.04 11.38 3.80
N LEU A 273 6.94 10.88 4.38
CA LEU A 273 6.44 11.39 5.67
C LEU A 273 7.14 10.76 6.89
N LEU A 274 7.88 9.68 6.72
CA LEU A 274 8.50 8.96 7.83
C LEU A 274 9.75 9.68 8.36
N VAL A 275 10.41 10.44 7.48
CA VAL A 275 11.68 11.10 7.79
C VAL A 275 11.67 12.55 7.37
N GLU A 276 12.54 13.33 8.00
CA GLU A 276 12.83 14.70 7.63
C GLU A 276 14.34 14.84 7.35
N ARG A 277 14.71 15.68 6.37
CA ARG A 277 16.09 16.09 6.15
C ARG A 277 16.35 17.43 6.83
N SER A 278 17.39 17.49 7.64
CA SER A 278 17.92 18.75 8.14
C SER A 278 18.52 19.61 7.02
N GLY A 279 18.69 20.89 7.25
CA GLY A 279 19.38 21.77 6.31
C GLY A 279 20.83 21.35 6.01
N GLN A 280 21.42 20.47 6.81
CA GLN A 280 22.75 19.87 6.62
C GLN A 280 22.69 18.49 5.95
N GLY A 281 21.50 18.02 5.54
CA GLY A 281 21.31 16.76 4.83
C GLY A 281 21.16 15.53 5.72
N GLU A 282 21.19 15.68 7.04
CA GLU A 282 20.99 14.57 7.98
C GLU A 282 19.52 14.09 7.94
N ILE A 283 19.35 12.78 7.99
CA ILE A 283 18.04 12.12 8.00
C ILE A 283 17.65 11.83 9.45
N ALA A 284 16.47 12.31 9.85
CA ALA A 284 15.92 12.12 11.19
C ALA A 284 14.47 11.63 11.11
N SER A 285 13.97 10.96 12.17
CA SER A 285 12.55 10.61 12.27
C SER A 285 11.68 11.87 12.19
N SER A 286 10.58 11.79 11.46
CA SER A 286 9.56 12.86 11.47
C SER A 286 8.75 12.90 12.77
N GLY A 287 8.84 11.87 13.61
CA GLY A 287 8.01 11.66 14.81
C GLY A 287 6.71 10.90 14.52
N LEU A 288 6.41 10.57 13.26
CA LEU A 288 5.17 9.87 12.90
C LEU A 288 5.15 8.42 13.42
N VAL A 289 6.29 7.71 13.32
CA VAL A 289 6.39 6.31 13.77
C VAL A 289 6.15 6.23 15.27
N GLU A 290 6.81 7.07 16.04
CA GLU A 290 6.71 7.15 17.50
C GLU A 290 5.29 7.58 17.93
N ALA A 291 4.68 8.51 17.21
CA ALA A 291 3.30 8.97 17.48
C ALA A 291 2.27 7.87 17.17
N ALA A 292 2.45 7.11 16.11
CA ALA A 292 1.59 5.97 15.79
C ALA A 292 1.68 4.90 16.88
N GLU A 293 2.89 4.56 17.34
CA GLU A 293 3.11 3.63 18.46
C GLU A 293 2.45 4.14 19.74
N ALA A 294 2.62 5.43 20.08
CA ALA A 294 2.03 6.05 21.27
C ALA A 294 0.49 6.05 21.24
N THR A 295 -0.11 6.12 20.06
CA THR A 295 -1.57 6.09 19.85
C THR A 295 -2.13 4.69 19.57
N GLY A 296 -1.29 3.65 19.62
CA GLY A 296 -1.69 2.26 19.36
C GLY A 296 -2.08 1.99 17.91
N LYS A 297 -1.57 2.76 16.95
CA LYS A 297 -1.79 2.57 15.52
C LYS A 297 -0.62 1.81 14.90
N PHE A 298 -0.90 0.81 14.05
CA PHE A 298 0.14 0.24 13.22
C PHE A 298 0.41 1.09 11.96
N LEU A 299 1.59 0.96 11.39
CA LEU A 299 2.01 1.69 10.19
C LEU A 299 2.30 0.76 9.02
N HIS A 300 1.62 1.02 7.91
CA HIS A 300 1.84 0.39 6.61
C HIS A 300 2.20 1.47 5.57
N PRO A 301 3.43 1.99 5.55
CA PRO A 301 3.83 3.01 4.59
C PRO A 301 3.89 2.47 3.16
N TYR A 302 3.69 3.39 2.20
CA TYR A 302 3.72 3.12 0.76
C TYR A 302 4.66 4.06 0.02
N THR A 303 5.32 3.72 -1.05
CA THR A 303 5.54 2.42 -1.65
C THR A 303 7.03 2.28 -1.98
N VAL A 304 7.60 1.13 -1.70
CA VAL A 304 8.96 0.78 -2.15
C VAL A 304 8.89 0.48 -3.64
N ARG A 305 9.33 1.46 -4.48
CA ARG A 305 9.25 1.46 -5.95
C ARG A 305 10.58 1.85 -6.56
N ALA A 306 10.91 1.27 -7.72
CA ALA A 306 12.14 1.62 -8.44
C ALA A 306 12.05 2.96 -9.20
N ASP A 307 10.84 3.31 -9.67
CA ASP A 307 10.58 4.51 -10.45
C ASP A 307 10.34 5.75 -9.61
N SER A 308 10.18 5.61 -8.30
CA SER A 308 9.89 6.70 -7.37
C SER A 308 10.49 6.43 -5.99
N LEU A 309 11.81 6.46 -5.91
CA LEU A 309 12.49 6.36 -4.62
C LEU A 309 12.21 7.61 -3.78
N PRO A 310 12.03 7.47 -2.47
CA PRO A 310 11.92 8.62 -1.59
C PRO A 310 13.22 9.43 -1.60
N LYS A 311 13.11 10.75 -1.47
CA LYS A 311 14.25 11.69 -1.60
C LYS A 311 15.40 11.43 -0.61
N TRP A 312 15.15 10.64 0.43
CA TRP A 312 16.12 10.30 1.46
C TRP A 312 16.81 8.95 1.23
N SER A 313 16.39 8.14 0.24
CA SER A 313 17.02 6.87 -0.10
C SER A 313 17.75 6.97 -1.44
N GLU A 314 18.92 6.36 -1.53
CA GLU A 314 19.74 6.35 -2.73
C GLU A 314 19.60 5.07 -3.56
N SER A 315 19.07 4.00 -2.95
CA SER A 315 18.87 2.72 -3.64
C SER A 315 17.58 2.03 -3.23
N LEU A 316 17.04 1.24 -4.16
CA LEU A 316 15.89 0.40 -3.91
C LEU A 316 16.23 -0.73 -2.92
N GLU A 317 17.44 -1.26 -3.00
CA GLU A 317 17.90 -2.40 -2.21
C GLU A 317 18.06 -2.07 -0.74
N ASP A 318 18.46 -0.83 -0.42
CA ASP A 318 18.68 -0.39 0.97
C ASP A 318 17.38 0.03 1.66
N LEU A 319 16.36 0.41 0.88
CA LEU A 319 15.12 0.97 1.41
C LEU A 319 14.37 0.04 2.36
N PRO A 320 14.19 -1.28 2.10
CA PRO A 320 13.57 -2.18 3.06
C PRO A 320 14.33 -2.26 4.38
N GLY A 321 15.67 -2.29 4.33
CA GLY A 321 16.51 -2.28 5.53
C GLY A 321 16.29 -1.04 6.40
N TRP A 322 16.15 0.13 5.80
CA TRP A 322 15.79 1.37 6.50
C TRP A 322 14.45 1.26 7.24
N LEU A 323 13.41 0.73 6.56
CA LEU A 323 12.07 0.57 7.12
C LEU A 323 12.05 -0.40 8.30
N ILE A 324 12.87 -1.46 8.24
CA ILE A 324 12.93 -2.49 9.27
C ILE A 324 13.75 -2.02 10.49
N GLU A 325 14.98 -1.55 10.25
CA GLU A 325 15.96 -1.28 11.32
C GLU A 325 15.79 0.09 11.98
N ARG A 326 15.56 1.11 11.15
CA ARG A 326 15.59 2.50 11.57
C ARG A 326 14.22 3.02 11.92
N LEU A 327 13.23 2.70 11.10
CA LEU A 327 11.87 3.22 11.25
C LEU A 327 10.93 2.23 11.93
N THR A 328 11.30 0.94 11.96
CA THR A 328 10.56 -0.10 12.71
C THR A 328 9.05 -0.13 12.43
N VAL A 329 8.66 -0.06 11.16
CA VAL A 329 7.26 -0.13 10.71
C VAL A 329 6.67 -1.54 10.87
N ASP A 330 5.33 -1.67 10.87
CA ASP A 330 4.65 -2.96 11.08
C ASP A 330 4.47 -3.76 9.78
N GLY A 331 4.53 -3.10 8.65
CA GLY A 331 4.52 -3.62 7.30
C GLY A 331 4.79 -2.50 6.31
N PHE A 332 5.00 -2.80 5.05
CA PHE A 332 5.15 -1.77 4.01
C PHE A 332 4.79 -2.30 2.63
N PHE A 333 4.28 -1.40 1.80
CA PHE A 333 3.94 -1.70 0.41
C PHE A 333 5.18 -1.71 -0.46
N THR A 334 5.27 -2.70 -1.34
CA THR A 334 6.40 -2.87 -2.25
C THR A 334 5.98 -3.42 -3.61
N ASP A 335 6.57 -2.88 -4.67
CA ASP A 335 6.47 -3.43 -6.04
C ASP A 335 7.38 -4.67 -6.21
N PHE A 336 8.30 -4.90 -5.25
CA PHE A 336 9.34 -5.94 -5.28
C PHE A 336 9.28 -6.84 -4.04
N PRO A 337 8.32 -7.76 -3.93
CA PRO A 337 8.14 -8.57 -2.73
C PRO A 337 9.37 -9.42 -2.37
N ASP A 338 10.09 -9.95 -3.37
CA ASP A 338 11.30 -10.77 -3.15
C ASP A 338 12.46 -9.97 -2.53
N LEU A 339 12.68 -8.72 -2.97
CA LEU A 339 13.70 -7.84 -2.38
C LEU A 339 13.36 -7.55 -0.92
N SER A 340 12.11 -7.19 -0.66
CA SER A 340 11.62 -6.88 0.67
C SER A 340 11.66 -8.11 1.60
N ARG A 341 11.30 -9.29 1.11
CA ARG A 341 11.38 -10.55 1.86
C ARG A 341 12.82 -10.89 2.23
N ARG A 342 13.77 -10.81 1.27
CA ARG A 342 15.19 -11.04 1.55
C ARG A 342 15.72 -10.10 2.63
N ALA A 343 15.37 -8.83 2.59
CA ALA A 343 15.76 -7.88 3.62
C ALA A 343 15.20 -8.27 4.99
N ILE A 344 13.90 -8.61 5.10
CA ILE A 344 13.27 -9.03 6.35
C ILE A 344 13.87 -10.33 6.89
N ASP A 345 14.23 -11.28 6.04
CA ASP A 345 14.78 -12.57 6.47
C ASP A 345 16.25 -12.48 6.90
N ALA A 346 16.96 -11.42 6.47
CA ALA A 346 18.32 -11.13 6.90
C ALA A 346 18.42 -10.54 8.33
N PHE A 347 17.28 -10.11 8.91
CA PHE A 347 17.11 -9.61 10.29
C PHE A 347 16.42 -10.65 11.19
#